data_3d001fd20ece9db22c35100e9bfd0849
#
_entry.id   3d001fd20ece9db22c35100e9bfd0849
#
_cell.length_a   1.000
_cell.length_b   1.000
_cell.length_c   1.000
_cell.angle_alpha   90.00
_cell.angle_beta   90.00
_cell.angle_gamma   90.00
#
_symmetry.space_group_name_H-M   'P 1'
#
loop_
_entity.id
_entity.type
_entity.pdbx_description
1 polymer ?
#
loop_
_entity_poly.entity_id
_entity_poly.type
_entity_poly.pdbx_seq_one_letter_code
_entity_poly.pdbx_strand_id
1 'polypeptide(L)'
;MKSLLDILTKEKELVEKYNRHKDNVHVIEEQLERIRVIDIDCKIKEDDINRCETLIEENEYDMLRTKQQIDGVRLEIRKYFKEL
;
A
#
# COMPACT_ATOMS: atom_id res chain seq x y z
N MET A 1 12.47 -26.60 2.73
CA MET A 1 12.00 -25.93 3.96
C MET A 1 12.54 -24.51 4.02
N LYS A 2 11.69 -23.54 4.25
CA LYS A 2 12.14 -22.15 4.40
C LYS A 2 12.77 -21.97 5.77
N SER A 3 13.91 -21.33 5.84
CA SER A 3 14.53 -20.96 7.10
C SER A 3 13.77 -19.81 7.76
N LEU A 4 13.94 -19.66 9.07
CA LEU A 4 13.35 -18.51 9.78
C LEU A 4 13.85 -17.19 9.21
N LEU A 5 15.13 -17.12 8.82
CA LEU A 5 15.70 -15.93 8.22
C LEU A 5 14.98 -15.55 6.91
N ASP A 6 14.68 -16.54 6.05
CA ASP A 6 13.95 -16.31 4.81
C ASP A 6 12.55 -15.77 5.07
N ILE A 7 11.87 -16.29 6.07
CA ILE A 7 10.52 -15.86 6.45
C ILE A 7 10.55 -14.44 7.00
N LEU A 8 11.51 -14.11 7.84
CA LEU A 8 11.67 -12.76 8.40
C LEU A 8 12.05 -11.73 7.33
N THR A 9 12.90 -12.13 6.37
CA THR A 9 13.27 -11.28 5.24
C THR A 9 12.04 -10.97 4.38
N LYS A 10 11.22 -11.98 4.13
CA LYS A 10 9.97 -11.79 3.37
C LYS A 10 9.01 -10.86 4.10
N GLU A 11 8.87 -10.99 5.41
CA GLU A 11 8.05 -10.08 6.21
C GLU A 11 8.52 -8.64 6.06
N LYS A 12 9.84 -8.42 6.18
CA LYS A 12 10.42 -7.08 6.04
C LYS A 12 10.13 -6.48 4.68
N GLU A 13 10.32 -7.25 3.60
CA GLU A 13 10.07 -6.78 2.23
C GLU A 13 8.60 -6.41 2.03
N LEU A 14 7.68 -7.21 2.57
CA LEU A 14 6.25 -6.94 2.47
C LEU A 14 5.84 -5.70 3.25
N VAL A 15 6.40 -5.49 4.44
CA VAL A 15 6.14 -4.29 5.24
C VAL A 15 6.65 -3.05 4.52
N GLU A 16 7.84 -3.11 3.93
CA GLU A 16 8.39 -2.00 3.14
C GLU A 16 7.51 -1.69 1.92
N LYS A 17 7.01 -2.72 1.25
CA LYS A 17 6.09 -2.56 0.12
C LYS A 17 4.78 -1.91 0.56
N TYR A 18 4.21 -2.36 1.68
CA TYR A 18 3.00 -1.77 2.25
C TYR A 18 3.19 -0.28 2.54
N ASN A 19 4.31 0.06 3.17
CA ASN A 19 4.62 1.45 3.53
C ASN A 19 4.81 2.33 2.29
N ARG A 20 5.41 1.80 1.21
CA ARG A 20 5.54 2.54 -0.06
C ARG A 20 4.17 2.86 -0.66
N HIS A 21 3.25 1.90 -0.67
CA HIS A 21 1.89 2.15 -1.16
C HIS A 21 1.16 3.17 -0.29
N LYS A 22 1.33 3.08 1.02
CA LYS A 22 0.76 4.03 1.97
C LYS A 22 1.28 5.45 1.72
N ASP A 23 2.59 5.60 1.52
CA ASP A 23 3.21 6.88 1.22
C ASP A 23 2.72 7.43 -0.12
N ASN A 24 2.57 6.57 -1.14
CA ASN A 24 2.02 6.96 -2.44
C ASN A 24 0.60 7.50 -2.31
N VAL A 25 -0.26 6.83 -1.55
CA VAL A 25 -1.63 7.30 -1.29
C VAL A 25 -1.59 8.68 -0.66
N HIS A 26 -0.73 8.88 0.33
CA HIS A 26 -0.61 10.15 1.03
C HIS A 26 -0.20 11.29 0.08
N VAL A 27 0.80 11.04 -0.77
CA VAL A 27 1.26 12.01 -1.77
C VAL A 27 0.16 12.34 -2.77
N ILE A 28 -0.57 11.32 -3.24
CA ILE A 28 -1.66 11.51 -4.20
C ILE A 28 -2.81 12.30 -3.56
N GLU A 29 -3.13 12.02 -2.29
CA GLU A 29 -4.15 12.77 -1.55
C GLU A 29 -3.78 14.24 -1.43
N GLU A 30 -2.52 14.55 -1.17
CA GLU A 30 -2.02 15.93 -1.14
C GLU A 30 -2.18 16.61 -2.49
N GLN A 31 -1.86 15.92 -3.59
CA GLN A 31 -2.05 16.45 -4.94
C GLN A 31 -3.52 16.69 -5.25
N LEU A 32 -4.38 15.75 -4.86
CA LEU A 32 -5.83 15.86 -5.04
C LEU A 32 -6.37 17.10 -4.32
N GLU A 33 -5.93 17.34 -3.09
CA GLU A 33 -6.33 18.51 -2.31
C GLU A 33 -5.89 19.81 -3.01
N ARG A 34 -4.68 19.85 -3.54
CA ARG A 34 -4.19 21.02 -4.31
C ARG A 34 -5.02 21.28 -5.55
N ILE A 35 -5.40 20.22 -6.27
CA ILE A 35 -6.23 20.35 -7.47
C ILE A 35 -7.61 20.88 -7.11
N ARG A 36 -8.20 20.42 -6.01
CA ARG A 36 -9.53 20.85 -5.57
C ARG A 36 -9.60 22.32 -5.17
N VAL A 37 -8.52 22.88 -4.62
CA VAL A 37 -8.49 24.29 -4.20
C VAL A 37 -8.16 25.25 -5.32
N ILE A 38 -7.72 24.77 -6.49
CA ILE A 38 -7.50 25.61 -7.66
C ILE A 38 -8.87 26.01 -8.22
N ASP A 39 -9.10 27.34 -8.30
CA ASP A 39 -10.36 27.88 -8.78
C ASP A 39 -10.38 27.95 -10.31
N ILE A 40 -10.23 26.77 -10.94
CA ILE A 40 -10.36 26.61 -12.38
C ILE A 40 -11.38 25.50 -12.62
N ASP A 41 -12.51 25.87 -13.17
CA ASP A 41 -13.57 24.92 -13.50
C ASP A 41 -13.42 24.51 -14.97
N CYS A 42 -12.67 23.42 -15.20
CA CYS A 42 -12.48 22.89 -16.53
C CYS A 42 -12.43 21.37 -16.53
N LYS A 43 -12.66 20.79 -17.70
CA LYS A 43 -12.65 19.33 -17.89
C LYS A 43 -11.32 18.70 -17.48
N ILE A 44 -10.20 19.40 -17.69
CA ILE A 44 -8.86 18.93 -17.31
C ILE A 44 -8.79 18.71 -15.80
N LYS A 45 -9.37 19.61 -15.01
CA LYS A 45 -9.43 19.49 -13.56
C LYS A 45 -10.19 18.22 -13.13
N GLU A 46 -11.36 18.00 -13.76
CA GLU A 46 -12.16 16.79 -13.48
C GLU A 46 -11.41 15.52 -13.84
N ASP A 47 -10.74 15.49 -14.99
CA ASP A 47 -9.96 14.35 -15.44
C ASP A 47 -8.79 14.06 -14.48
N ASP A 48 -8.12 15.10 -13.99
CA ASP A 48 -7.02 14.96 -13.03
C ASP A 48 -7.52 14.44 -11.67
N ILE A 49 -8.67 14.93 -11.21
CA ILE A 49 -9.30 14.45 -9.97
C ILE A 49 -9.63 12.96 -10.11
N ASN A 50 -10.26 12.57 -11.22
CA ASN A 50 -10.62 11.18 -11.46
C ASN A 50 -9.40 10.28 -11.53
N ARG A 51 -8.31 10.76 -12.16
CA ARG A 51 -7.05 10.01 -12.22
C ARG A 51 -6.45 9.81 -10.83
N CYS A 52 -6.43 10.85 -10.00
CA CYS A 52 -5.92 10.76 -8.64
C CYS A 52 -6.75 9.78 -7.80
N GLU A 53 -8.07 9.85 -7.88
CA GLU A 53 -8.96 8.96 -7.16
C GLU A 53 -8.74 7.49 -7.58
N THR A 54 -8.58 7.24 -8.88
CA THR A 54 -8.28 5.89 -9.39
C THR A 54 -6.94 5.37 -8.86
N LEU A 55 -5.90 6.22 -8.86
CA LEU A 55 -4.59 5.84 -8.34
C LEU A 55 -4.63 5.55 -6.84
N ILE A 56 -5.42 6.30 -6.08
CA ILE A 56 -5.62 6.04 -4.65
C ILE A 56 -6.27 4.67 -4.46
N GLU A 57 -7.34 4.37 -5.19
CA GLU A 57 -8.03 3.09 -5.10
C GLU A 57 -7.11 1.92 -5.44
N GLU A 58 -6.31 2.05 -6.51
CA GLU A 58 -5.35 1.02 -6.91
C GLU A 58 -4.30 0.76 -5.82
N ASN A 59 -3.75 1.83 -5.24
CA ASN A 59 -2.77 1.69 -4.16
C ASN A 59 -3.40 1.12 -2.88
N GLU A 60 -4.60 1.52 -2.54
CA GLU A 60 -5.33 0.97 -1.39
C GLU A 60 -5.62 -0.53 -1.57
N TYR A 61 -5.97 -0.94 -2.78
CA TYR A 61 -6.17 -2.35 -3.10
C TYR A 61 -4.87 -3.14 -2.92
N ASP A 62 -3.75 -2.61 -3.43
CA ASP A 62 -2.44 -3.23 -3.27
C ASP A 62 -2.00 -3.28 -1.80
N MET A 63 -2.34 -2.25 -1.02
CA MET A 63 -2.11 -2.24 0.43
C MET A 63 -2.86 -3.37 1.11
N LEU A 64 -4.13 -3.56 0.77
CA LEU A 64 -4.95 -4.62 1.35
C LEU A 64 -4.37 -6.01 1.02
N ARG A 65 -4.00 -6.24 -0.24
CA ARG A 65 -3.36 -7.49 -0.66
C ARG A 65 -2.06 -7.74 0.09
N THR A 66 -1.21 -6.71 0.18
CA THR A 66 0.07 -6.81 0.88
C THR A 66 -0.13 -7.09 2.36
N LYS A 67 -1.11 -6.46 2.98
CA LYS A 67 -1.46 -6.72 4.38
C LYS A 67 -1.86 -8.18 4.61
N GLN A 68 -2.65 -8.74 3.70
CA GLN A 68 -3.04 -10.15 3.77
C GLN A 68 -1.82 -11.07 3.68
N GLN A 69 -0.86 -10.73 2.81
CA GLN A 69 0.39 -11.47 2.69
C GLN A 69 1.24 -11.35 3.96
N ILE A 70 1.30 -10.16 4.56
CA ILE A 70 2.00 -9.94 5.84
C ILE A 70 1.38 -10.80 6.94
N ASP A 71 0.06 -10.82 7.04
CA ASP A 71 -0.64 -11.63 8.04
C ASP A 71 -0.35 -13.12 7.85
N GLY A 72 -0.29 -13.59 6.61
CA GLY A 72 0.09 -14.97 6.29
C GLY A 72 1.51 -15.30 6.71
N VAL A 73 2.46 -14.42 6.44
CA VAL A 73 3.87 -14.61 6.84
C VAL A 73 4.00 -14.60 8.36
N ARG A 74 3.32 -13.69 9.04
CA ARG A 74 3.32 -13.63 10.50
C ARG A 74 2.75 -14.90 11.14
N LEU A 75 1.75 -15.50 10.50
CA LEU A 75 1.22 -16.78 10.93
C LEU A 75 2.26 -17.90 10.79
N GLU A 76 3.02 -17.89 9.68
CA GLU A 76 4.13 -18.85 9.49
C GLU A 76 5.19 -18.69 10.58
N ILE A 77 5.54 -17.45 10.95
CA ILE A 77 6.50 -17.16 12.02
C ILE A 77 6.01 -17.75 13.34
N ARG A 78 4.73 -17.53 13.68
CA ARG A 78 4.13 -18.07 14.90
C ARG A 78 4.19 -19.60 14.93
N LYS A 79 3.89 -20.25 13.81
CA LYS A 79 3.97 -21.71 13.68
C LYS A 79 5.39 -22.21 13.87
N TYR A 80 6.37 -21.50 13.31
CA TYR A 80 7.77 -21.85 13.45
C TYR A 80 8.19 -21.90 14.92
N PHE A 81 7.87 -20.85 15.69
CA PHE A 81 8.20 -20.81 17.11
C PHE A 81 7.39 -21.79 17.96
N LYS A 82 6.16 -22.08 17.55
CA LYS A 82 5.32 -23.04 18.27
C LYS A 82 5.83 -24.47 18.13
N GLU A 83 6.47 -24.79 17.02
CA GLU A 83 7.03 -26.12 16.75
C GLU A 83 8.39 -26.33 17.40
N LEU A 84 9.01 -25.30 17.91
CA LEU A 84 10.26 -25.42 18.67
C LEU A 84 9.99 -25.93 20.08
#